data_720046b59aebd9c1441e155ebd02f588
#
_entry.id   720046b59aebd9c1441e155ebd02f588
#
_cell.length_a   1.000
_cell.length_b   1.000
_cell.length_c   1.000
_cell.angle_alpha   90.00
_cell.angle_beta   90.00
_cell.angle_gamma   90.00
#
_symmetry.space_group_name_H-M   'P 1'
#
loop_
_entity.id
_entity.type
_entity.pdbx_description
1 polymer ?
#
loop_
_entity_poly.entity_id
_entity_poly.type
_entity_poly.pdbx_seq_one_letter_code
_entity_poly.pdbx_strand_id
1 'polypeptide(L)'
;ALPVGRMSDEEYAIRTIAAEMGGKSPEEARGIAAVIENRRNSGRWGEGYKDVVTARNQFEPWNKPEGPNYPMRFAEDSPRMQMARAAFEGRGDDPTGGALHFYAPAAQAILAQTKGDRAAEPSWARGREATDIGPTRFVRGVDGAPRPPRDIPNEAPAEPKTAASQAVAAAKQPSVVAPASTPAPAKKEGDGSFPVRPP
;
A
#
# COMPACT_ATOMS: atom_id res chain seq x y z
N ALA A 1 13.76 3.95 20.19
CA ALA A 1 14.39 3.52 18.95
C ALA A 1 14.72 2.04 19.06
N LEU A 2 14.09 1.20 18.25
CA LEU A 2 14.47 -0.20 18.15
C LEU A 2 15.87 -0.28 17.52
N PRO A 3 16.75 -1.16 18.00
CA PRO A 3 18.06 -1.28 17.41
C PRO A 3 17.94 -1.71 15.94
N VAL A 4 18.69 -1.02 15.09
CA VAL A 4 18.88 -1.38 13.70
C VAL A 4 19.32 -2.85 13.65
N GLY A 5 18.42 -3.76 13.22
CA GLY A 5 18.87 -5.12 13.06
C GLY A 5 17.86 -6.23 12.91
N ARG A 6 16.65 -6.18 13.47
CA ARG A 6 15.67 -7.25 13.25
C ARG A 6 14.25 -6.74 13.38
N MET A 7 13.49 -6.82 12.28
CA MET A 7 12.04 -6.71 12.36
C MET A 7 11.49 -7.85 13.21
N SER A 8 10.52 -7.54 14.06
CA SER A 8 9.74 -8.58 14.74
C SER A 8 8.90 -9.36 13.74
N ASP A 9 8.49 -10.56 14.12
CA ASP A 9 7.59 -11.36 13.30
C ASP A 9 6.28 -10.62 12.98
N GLU A 10 5.74 -9.90 13.94
CA GLU A 10 4.54 -9.06 13.78
C GLU A 10 4.74 -7.90 12.82
N GLU A 11 5.92 -7.29 12.81
CA GLU A 11 6.23 -6.18 11.92
C GLU A 11 6.18 -6.60 10.44
N TYR A 12 6.52 -7.85 10.11
CA TYR A 12 6.32 -8.38 8.77
C TYR A 12 4.84 -8.37 8.36
N ALA A 13 3.92 -8.75 9.26
CA ALA A 13 2.49 -8.72 9.00
C ALA A 13 1.98 -7.28 8.83
N ILE A 14 2.35 -6.38 9.74
CA ILE A 14 1.93 -4.97 9.71
C ILE A 14 2.35 -4.31 8.40
N ARG A 15 3.59 -4.48 7.98
CA ARG A 15 4.11 -3.94 6.72
C ARG A 15 3.44 -4.54 5.50
N THR A 16 3.04 -5.81 5.58
CA THR A 16 2.28 -6.46 4.51
C THR A 16 0.87 -5.88 4.41
N ILE A 17 0.18 -5.67 5.53
CA ILE A 17 -1.12 -4.99 5.54
C ILE A 17 -1.00 -3.61 4.90
N ALA A 18 0.01 -2.82 5.30
CA ALA A 18 0.26 -1.51 4.72
C ALA A 18 0.50 -1.58 3.20
N ALA A 19 1.18 -2.59 2.71
CA ALA A 19 1.51 -2.75 1.29
C ALA A 19 0.32 -3.18 0.44
N GLU A 20 -0.55 -4.04 0.97
CA GLU A 20 -1.67 -4.65 0.26
C GLU A 20 -2.93 -3.77 0.24
N MET A 21 -3.16 -2.94 1.26
CA MET A 21 -4.37 -2.11 1.30
C MET A 21 -4.37 -1.04 0.18
N GLY A 22 -5.15 -1.31 -0.86
CA GLY A 22 -5.28 -0.42 -2.02
C GLY A 22 -6.18 0.78 -1.77
N GLY A 23 -7.30 0.56 -1.08
CA GLY A 23 -8.34 1.56 -0.84
C GLY A 23 -8.07 2.50 0.33
N LYS A 24 -7.05 2.26 1.13
CA LYS A 24 -6.72 3.03 2.35
C LYS A 24 -7.88 3.09 3.35
N SER A 25 -8.74 2.06 3.39
CA SER A 25 -9.83 1.98 4.36
C SER A 25 -9.45 1.10 5.55
N PRO A 26 -9.85 1.49 6.78
CA PRO A 26 -9.62 0.67 7.97
C PRO A 26 -10.28 -0.72 7.87
N GLU A 27 -11.44 -0.82 7.20
CA GLU A 27 -12.17 -2.08 7.02
C GLU A 27 -11.41 -3.03 6.10
N GLU A 28 -10.87 -2.53 4.98
CA GLU A 28 -10.02 -3.31 4.08
C GLU A 28 -8.76 -3.80 4.80
N ALA A 29 -8.11 -2.90 5.56
CA ALA A 29 -6.93 -3.25 6.35
C ALA A 29 -7.22 -4.38 7.35
N ARG A 30 -8.38 -4.34 8.05
CA ARG A 30 -8.82 -5.42 8.95
C ARG A 30 -9.06 -6.72 8.22
N GLY A 31 -9.69 -6.68 7.04
CA GLY A 31 -9.87 -7.87 6.21
C GLY A 31 -8.54 -8.53 5.83
N ILE A 32 -7.55 -7.73 5.42
CA ILE A 32 -6.21 -8.23 5.09
C ILE A 32 -5.52 -8.81 6.34
N ALA A 33 -5.62 -8.13 7.49
CA ALA A 33 -5.07 -8.61 8.76
C ALA A 33 -5.67 -9.96 9.16
N ALA A 34 -7.00 -10.11 9.01
CA ALA A 34 -7.71 -11.36 9.27
C ALA A 34 -7.23 -12.50 8.36
N VAL A 35 -7.02 -12.24 7.06
CA VAL A 35 -6.47 -13.28 6.15
C VAL A 35 -5.07 -13.71 6.58
N ILE A 36 -4.21 -12.79 6.99
CA ILE A 36 -2.86 -13.13 7.48
C ILE A 36 -2.96 -14.00 8.75
N GLU A 37 -3.85 -13.63 9.68
CA GLU A 37 -4.10 -14.39 10.91
C GLU A 37 -4.67 -15.80 10.60
N ASN A 38 -5.67 -15.87 9.71
CA ASN A 38 -6.27 -17.14 9.29
C ASN A 38 -5.23 -18.08 8.64
N ARG A 39 -4.34 -17.53 7.82
CA ARG A 39 -3.24 -18.29 7.22
C ARG A 39 -2.28 -18.81 8.29
N ARG A 40 -1.87 -17.98 9.25
CA ARG A 40 -1.03 -18.39 10.37
C ARG A 40 -1.69 -19.52 11.16
N ASN A 41 -2.94 -19.34 11.55
CA ASN A 41 -3.70 -20.33 12.32
C ASN A 41 -3.92 -21.64 11.56
N SER A 42 -3.96 -21.61 10.23
CA SER A 42 -4.07 -22.82 9.42
C SER A 42 -2.79 -23.66 9.38
N GLY A 43 -1.64 -23.10 9.76
CA GLY A 43 -0.32 -23.75 9.71
C GLY A 43 0.21 -24.06 8.30
N ARG A 44 -0.54 -23.71 7.24
CA ARG A 44 -0.21 -24.09 5.85
C ARG A 44 0.96 -23.31 5.27
N TRP A 45 1.21 -22.10 5.77
CA TRP A 45 2.24 -21.19 5.26
C TRP A 45 3.42 -21.01 6.22
N GLY A 46 3.49 -21.80 7.29
CA GLY A 46 4.47 -21.72 8.36
C GLY A 46 3.83 -21.32 9.69
N GLU A 47 4.64 -21.17 10.72
CA GLU A 47 4.16 -20.93 12.09
C GLU A 47 4.12 -19.43 12.44
N GLY A 48 5.03 -18.64 11.84
CA GLY A 48 5.17 -17.21 12.09
C GLY A 48 4.51 -16.34 11.01
N TYR A 49 4.29 -15.08 11.33
CA TYR A 49 3.80 -14.09 10.36
C TYR A 49 4.79 -13.88 9.22
N LYS A 50 6.10 -13.85 9.52
CA LYS A 50 7.13 -13.76 8.49
C LYS A 50 6.95 -14.85 7.44
N ASP A 51 6.81 -16.10 7.87
CA ASP A 51 6.65 -17.23 6.97
C ASP A 51 5.41 -17.08 6.09
N VAL A 52 4.29 -16.71 6.72
CA VAL A 52 3.00 -16.50 6.04
C VAL A 52 3.12 -15.43 4.95
N VAL A 53 3.67 -14.26 5.28
CA VAL A 53 3.62 -13.11 4.36
C VAL A 53 4.73 -13.15 3.31
N THR A 54 5.85 -13.82 3.59
CA THR A 54 6.96 -13.97 2.64
C THR A 54 6.91 -15.27 1.83
N ALA A 55 5.91 -16.12 2.09
CA ALA A 55 5.69 -17.31 1.28
C ALA A 55 5.59 -16.93 -0.21
N ARG A 56 6.31 -17.66 -1.05
CA ARG A 56 6.51 -17.31 -2.45
C ARG A 56 5.19 -17.12 -3.19
N ASN A 57 5.02 -15.98 -3.86
CA ASN A 57 3.85 -15.59 -4.65
C ASN A 57 2.54 -15.48 -3.85
N GLN A 58 2.60 -15.30 -2.52
CA GLN A 58 1.41 -15.09 -1.72
C GLN A 58 1.05 -13.61 -1.58
N PHE A 59 2.03 -12.77 -1.32
CA PHE A 59 1.85 -11.32 -1.24
C PHE A 59 2.76 -10.64 -2.27
N GLU A 60 2.16 -10.05 -3.30
CA GLU A 60 2.88 -9.49 -4.44
C GLU A 60 3.93 -8.43 -4.06
N PRO A 61 3.67 -7.52 -3.10
CA PRO A 61 4.64 -6.49 -2.73
C PRO A 61 6.01 -7.03 -2.32
N TRP A 62 6.08 -8.17 -1.64
CA TRP A 62 7.35 -8.82 -1.28
C TRP A 62 8.13 -9.34 -2.50
N ASN A 63 7.45 -9.52 -3.63
CA ASN A 63 8.07 -10.02 -4.86
C ASN A 63 8.71 -8.92 -5.71
N LYS A 64 8.51 -7.64 -5.34
CA LYS A 64 8.93 -6.46 -6.11
C LYS A 64 9.68 -5.45 -5.23
N PRO A 65 10.96 -5.72 -4.87
CA PRO A 65 11.74 -4.83 -3.99
C PRO A 65 11.89 -3.41 -4.56
N GLU A 66 11.91 -3.25 -5.87
CA GLU A 66 11.96 -1.98 -6.57
C GLU A 66 10.60 -1.27 -6.66
N GLY A 67 9.51 -1.98 -6.39
CA GLY A 67 8.15 -1.47 -6.52
C GLY A 67 7.79 -0.42 -5.47
N PRO A 68 6.83 0.49 -5.77
CA PRO A 68 6.42 1.54 -4.84
C PRO A 68 5.75 0.99 -3.57
N ASN A 69 5.15 -0.18 -3.64
CA ASN A 69 4.47 -0.83 -2.51
C ASN A 69 5.36 -1.86 -1.81
N TYR A 70 6.68 -1.87 -2.06
CA TYR A 70 7.55 -2.78 -1.31
C TYR A 70 7.45 -2.48 0.20
N PRO A 71 7.16 -3.47 1.06
CA PRO A 71 6.81 -3.24 2.46
C PRO A 71 7.85 -2.47 3.27
N MET A 72 9.14 -2.63 2.91
CA MET A 72 10.24 -1.97 3.60
C MET A 72 10.38 -0.47 3.28
N ARG A 73 9.59 0.07 2.35
CA ARG A 73 9.65 1.49 1.94
C ARG A 73 8.72 2.40 2.75
N PHE A 74 7.81 1.85 3.52
CA PHE A 74 6.89 2.67 4.32
C PHE A 74 7.58 3.22 5.56
N ALA A 75 7.49 4.55 5.73
CA ALA A 75 7.95 5.21 6.95
C ALA A 75 7.08 4.78 8.14
N GLU A 76 7.72 4.54 9.30
CA GLU A 76 7.07 4.02 10.50
C GLU A 76 5.91 4.88 11.00
N ASP A 77 6.05 6.20 10.87
CA ASP A 77 5.08 7.21 11.30
C ASP A 77 4.04 7.56 10.22
N SER A 78 4.08 6.90 9.06
CA SER A 78 3.13 7.17 8.00
C SER A 78 1.69 6.79 8.42
N PRO A 79 0.66 7.54 7.98
CA PRO A 79 -0.74 7.21 8.24
C PRO A 79 -1.10 5.77 7.82
N ARG A 80 -0.44 5.29 6.76
CA ARG A 80 -0.64 3.94 6.23
C ARG A 80 -0.13 2.88 7.21
N MET A 81 1.04 3.08 7.81
CA MET A 81 1.58 2.19 8.83
C MET A 81 0.77 2.23 10.12
N GLN A 82 0.30 3.41 10.53
CA GLN A 82 -0.57 3.54 11.71
C GLN A 82 -1.88 2.76 11.53
N MET A 83 -2.52 2.88 10.36
CA MET A 83 -3.73 2.11 10.02
C MET A 83 -3.46 0.61 10.01
N ALA A 84 -2.34 0.17 9.45
CA ALA A 84 -1.95 -1.23 9.43
C ALA A 84 -1.69 -1.79 10.83
N ARG A 85 -1.08 -1.03 11.74
CA ARG A 85 -0.90 -1.42 13.15
C ARG A 85 -2.24 -1.59 13.85
N ALA A 86 -3.14 -0.62 13.72
CA ALA A 86 -4.47 -0.70 14.30
C ALA A 86 -5.26 -1.91 13.77
N ALA A 87 -5.16 -2.21 12.47
CA ALA A 87 -5.78 -3.38 11.87
C ALA A 87 -5.18 -4.69 12.40
N PHE A 88 -3.85 -4.74 12.58
CA PHE A 88 -3.17 -5.90 13.13
C PHE A 88 -3.53 -6.15 14.59
N GLU A 89 -3.67 -5.11 15.40
CA GLU A 89 -4.14 -5.23 16.79
C GLU A 89 -5.53 -5.86 16.87
N GLY A 90 -6.42 -5.51 15.94
CA GLY A 90 -7.79 -6.06 15.86
C GLY A 90 -7.91 -7.35 15.02
N ARG A 91 -6.84 -8.04 14.68
CA ARG A 91 -6.83 -9.17 13.73
C ARG A 91 -7.67 -10.39 14.14
N GLY A 92 -8.00 -10.51 15.41
CA GLY A 92 -8.88 -11.57 15.91
C GLY A 92 -10.37 -11.36 15.58
N ASP A 93 -10.75 -10.15 15.20
CA ASP A 93 -12.09 -9.81 14.72
C ASP A 93 -12.10 -10.00 13.20
N ASP A 94 -12.53 -11.18 12.75
CA ASP A 94 -12.45 -11.58 11.34
C ASP A 94 -13.72 -11.21 10.53
N PRO A 95 -13.70 -10.08 9.82
CA PRO A 95 -14.83 -9.66 8.99
C PRO A 95 -14.95 -10.48 7.69
N THR A 96 -13.98 -11.36 7.41
CA THR A 96 -13.93 -12.12 6.15
C THR A 96 -14.58 -13.50 6.27
N GLY A 97 -14.88 -13.94 7.50
CA GLY A 97 -15.49 -15.25 7.78
C GLY A 97 -14.57 -16.43 7.46
N GLY A 98 -13.28 -16.32 7.74
CA GLY A 98 -12.30 -17.39 7.54
C GLY A 98 -11.63 -17.38 6.17
N ALA A 99 -11.64 -16.26 5.44
CA ALA A 99 -10.98 -16.19 4.14
C ALA A 99 -9.46 -16.39 4.27
N LEU A 100 -8.91 -17.16 3.33
CA LEU A 100 -7.46 -17.40 3.20
C LEU A 100 -6.88 -16.68 1.97
N HIS A 101 -7.72 -16.16 1.09
CA HIS A 101 -7.32 -15.52 -0.15
C HIS A 101 -8.15 -14.26 -0.41
N PHE A 102 -7.57 -13.31 -1.14
CA PHE A 102 -8.28 -12.12 -1.60
C PHE A 102 -7.72 -11.63 -2.94
N TYR A 103 -8.50 -10.81 -3.62
CA TYR A 103 -8.09 -10.08 -4.81
C TYR A 103 -8.92 -8.82 -4.99
N ALA A 104 -8.44 -7.88 -5.79
CA ALA A 104 -9.17 -6.68 -6.18
C ALA A 104 -9.88 -6.91 -7.53
N PRO A 105 -11.23 -7.05 -7.58
CA PRO A 105 -11.96 -7.36 -8.81
C PRO A 105 -11.71 -6.35 -9.93
N ALA A 106 -11.67 -5.05 -9.61
CA ALA A 106 -11.42 -4.00 -10.60
C ALA A 106 -10.00 -4.11 -11.22
N ALA A 107 -8.98 -4.36 -10.40
CA ALA A 107 -7.62 -4.56 -10.89
C ALA A 107 -7.51 -5.84 -11.75
N GLN A 108 -8.20 -6.92 -11.34
CA GLN A 108 -8.23 -8.16 -12.10
C GLN A 108 -8.93 -7.98 -13.47
N ALA A 109 -10.01 -7.21 -13.53
CA ALA A 109 -10.70 -6.89 -14.78
C ALA A 109 -9.80 -6.09 -15.74
N ILE A 110 -9.06 -5.11 -15.25
CA ILE A 110 -8.08 -4.35 -16.05
C ILE A 110 -6.99 -5.28 -16.60
N LEU A 111 -6.45 -6.17 -15.78
CA LEU A 111 -5.45 -7.15 -16.21
C LEU A 111 -5.99 -8.09 -17.28
N ALA A 112 -7.26 -8.51 -17.16
CA ALA A 112 -7.93 -9.34 -18.17
C ALA A 112 -8.04 -8.62 -19.52
N GLN A 113 -8.42 -7.35 -19.50
CA GLN A 113 -8.54 -6.53 -20.70
C GLN A 113 -7.17 -6.27 -21.39
N THR A 114 -6.13 -6.01 -20.58
CA THR A 114 -4.82 -5.61 -21.11
C THR A 114 -3.98 -6.79 -21.60
N LYS A 115 -4.15 -7.97 -21.01
CA LYS A 115 -3.34 -9.16 -21.31
C LYS A 115 -4.08 -10.21 -22.15
N GLY A 116 -5.39 -10.05 -22.38
CA GLY A 116 -6.19 -10.86 -23.29
C GLY A 116 -6.37 -12.36 -22.97
N ASP A 117 -5.56 -12.89 -22.07
CA ASP A 117 -5.49 -14.31 -21.70
C ASP A 117 -5.98 -14.61 -20.27
N ARG A 118 -6.35 -13.57 -19.52
CA ARG A 118 -6.79 -13.69 -18.12
C ARG A 118 -8.29 -13.50 -17.98
N ALA A 119 -8.91 -14.36 -17.20
CA ALA A 119 -10.28 -14.15 -16.79
C ALA A 119 -10.39 -12.97 -15.82
N ALA A 120 -11.52 -12.23 -15.88
CA ALA A 120 -11.84 -11.15 -14.96
C ALA A 120 -11.99 -11.65 -13.50
N GLU A 121 -12.23 -12.94 -13.32
CA GLU A 121 -12.23 -13.60 -12.02
C GLU A 121 -11.18 -14.70 -12.01
N PRO A 122 -10.32 -14.75 -10.96
CA PRO A 122 -9.34 -15.82 -10.83
C PRO A 122 -10.01 -17.19 -10.77
N SER A 123 -9.43 -18.19 -11.44
CA SER A 123 -10.01 -19.54 -11.50
C SER A 123 -10.19 -20.18 -10.11
N TRP A 124 -9.30 -19.87 -9.19
CA TRP A 124 -9.37 -20.34 -7.80
C TRP A 124 -10.49 -19.70 -6.97
N ALA A 125 -11.07 -18.57 -7.42
CA ALA A 125 -12.16 -17.87 -6.72
C ALA A 125 -13.56 -18.29 -7.22
N ARG A 126 -13.64 -18.86 -8.41
CA ARG A 126 -14.94 -19.14 -9.06
C ARG A 126 -15.80 -20.10 -8.26
N GLY A 127 -17.09 -19.70 -8.08
CA GLY A 127 -18.07 -20.50 -7.37
C GLY A 127 -17.81 -20.69 -5.89
N ARG A 128 -16.90 -19.93 -5.30
CA ARG A 128 -16.59 -19.97 -3.88
C ARG A 128 -17.31 -18.85 -3.13
N GLU A 129 -17.55 -19.08 -1.85
CA GLU A 129 -18.07 -18.04 -0.98
C GLU A 129 -17.07 -16.91 -0.82
N ALA A 130 -17.58 -15.68 -0.87
CA ALA A 130 -16.74 -14.50 -0.75
C ALA A 130 -17.47 -13.38 0.00
N THR A 131 -16.68 -12.47 0.59
CA THR A 131 -17.14 -11.25 1.23
C THR A 131 -16.39 -10.08 0.58
N ASP A 132 -17.13 -9.06 0.13
CA ASP A 132 -16.53 -7.84 -0.42
C ASP A 132 -16.39 -6.81 0.70
N ILE A 133 -15.17 -6.29 0.90
CA ILE A 133 -14.86 -5.22 1.85
C ILE A 133 -14.08 -4.14 1.11
N GLY A 134 -14.71 -3.00 0.87
CA GLY A 134 -14.16 -1.96 0.01
C GLY A 134 -13.89 -2.48 -1.40
N PRO A 135 -12.71 -2.23 -1.98
CA PRO A 135 -12.37 -2.66 -3.34
C PRO A 135 -11.91 -4.13 -3.41
N THR A 136 -11.85 -4.84 -2.29
CA THR A 136 -11.22 -6.15 -2.16
C THR A 136 -12.25 -7.23 -1.87
N ARG A 137 -12.16 -8.34 -2.61
CA ARG A 137 -12.96 -9.56 -2.43
C ARG A 137 -12.16 -10.61 -1.69
N PHE A 138 -12.68 -11.04 -0.53
CA PHE A 138 -12.11 -12.06 0.36
C PHE A 138 -12.80 -13.38 0.11
N VAL A 139 -12.03 -14.43 -0.22
CA VAL A 139 -12.56 -15.71 -0.72
C VAL A 139 -12.24 -16.84 0.26
N ARG A 140 -13.27 -17.63 0.59
CA ARG A 140 -13.19 -18.79 1.48
C ARG A 140 -13.01 -20.10 0.72
N GLY A 141 -12.56 -21.13 1.44
CA GLY A 141 -12.50 -22.50 0.91
C GLY A 141 -11.52 -22.70 -0.25
N VAL A 142 -10.49 -21.84 -0.35
CA VAL A 142 -9.42 -22.01 -1.34
C VAL A 142 -8.35 -22.92 -0.76
N ASP A 143 -8.19 -24.10 -1.36
CA ASP A 143 -7.12 -25.00 -1.03
C ASP A 143 -5.92 -24.72 -1.94
N GLY A 144 -4.81 -24.35 -1.36
CA GLY A 144 -3.56 -24.10 -2.08
C GLY A 144 -2.40 -24.72 -1.31
N ALA A 145 -1.52 -25.45 -1.98
CA ALA A 145 -0.26 -25.86 -1.36
C ALA A 145 0.62 -24.61 -1.19
N PRO A 146 1.09 -24.30 0.02
CA PRO A 146 2.02 -23.21 0.23
C PRO A 146 3.35 -23.53 -0.44
N ARG A 147 4.00 -22.48 -0.95
CA ARG A 147 5.38 -22.58 -1.41
C ARG A 147 6.30 -22.19 -0.25
N PRO A 148 7.54 -22.72 -0.22
CA PRO A 148 8.47 -22.37 0.84
C PRO A 148 8.68 -20.85 0.93
N PRO A 149 8.92 -20.32 2.13
CA PRO A 149 9.23 -18.92 2.35
C PRO A 149 10.40 -18.44 1.48
N ARG A 150 10.43 -17.14 1.22
CA ARG A 150 11.60 -16.53 0.58
C ARG A 150 12.64 -16.17 1.62
N ASP A 151 13.86 -16.20 1.17
CA ASP A 151 14.95 -15.56 1.90
C ASP A 151 14.85 -14.04 1.65
N ILE A 152 14.12 -13.35 2.51
CA ILE A 152 13.97 -11.90 2.47
C ILE A 152 14.95 -11.30 3.48
N PRO A 153 15.84 -10.40 3.04
CA PRO A 153 16.77 -9.73 3.94
C PRO A 153 16.02 -9.06 5.09
N ASN A 154 16.46 -9.32 6.30
CA ASN A 154 15.92 -8.68 7.51
C ASN A 154 16.64 -7.33 7.74
N GLU A 155 16.62 -6.47 6.73
CA GLU A 155 17.20 -5.14 6.80
C GLU A 155 16.11 -4.10 7.05
N ALA A 156 16.33 -3.27 8.06
CA ALA A 156 15.51 -2.08 8.25
C ALA A 156 15.62 -1.17 7.01
N PRO A 157 14.56 -0.45 6.62
CA PRO A 157 14.63 0.52 5.53
C PRO A 157 15.77 1.51 5.80
N ALA A 158 16.59 1.76 4.80
CA ALA A 158 17.53 2.88 4.85
C ALA A 158 16.73 4.16 5.17
N GLU A 159 17.15 4.90 6.19
CA GLU A 159 16.50 6.16 6.53
C GLU A 159 16.35 7.02 5.27
N PRO A 160 15.19 7.65 5.04
CA PRO A 160 15.03 8.56 3.93
C PRO A 160 16.09 9.65 4.11
N LYS A 161 16.96 9.81 3.12
CA LYS A 161 17.93 10.91 3.11
C LYS A 161 17.15 12.19 3.29
N THR A 162 17.22 12.77 4.46
CA THR A 162 16.52 14.00 4.82
C THR A 162 16.89 15.08 3.81
N ALA A 163 15.93 15.89 3.41
CA ALA A 163 16.10 17.00 2.46
C ALA A 163 17.22 17.99 2.85
N ALA A 164 17.75 17.91 4.08
CA ALA A 164 18.90 18.66 4.55
C ALA A 164 20.21 18.32 3.80
N SER A 165 20.37 17.10 3.27
CA SER A 165 21.56 16.75 2.48
C SER A 165 21.55 17.31 1.06
N GLN A 166 20.40 17.77 0.55
CA GLN A 166 20.31 18.39 -0.78
C GLN A 166 20.57 19.91 -0.74
N ALA A 167 20.42 20.55 0.43
CA ALA A 167 20.64 21.99 0.56
C ALA A 167 22.14 22.39 0.55
N VAL A 168 23.03 21.47 0.90
CA VAL A 168 24.49 21.77 0.94
C VAL A 168 25.14 21.67 -0.44
N ALA A 169 24.52 20.96 -1.40
CA ALA A 169 25.04 20.86 -2.77
C ALA A 169 24.66 22.06 -3.66
N ALA A 170 23.65 22.87 -3.28
CA ALA A 170 23.20 24.03 -4.05
C ALA A 170 23.91 25.35 -3.71
N ALA A 171 24.77 25.38 -2.69
CA ALA A 171 25.40 26.60 -2.20
C ALA A 171 26.79 26.91 -2.86
N LYS A 172 27.15 26.26 -3.93
CA LYS A 172 28.45 26.48 -4.66
C LYS A 172 28.25 26.86 -6.13
N GLN A 173 27.30 27.77 -6.42
CA GLN A 173 27.31 28.45 -7.72
C GLN A 173 27.47 29.97 -7.51
N PRO A 174 28.38 30.64 -8.21
CA PRO A 174 28.58 32.07 -8.03
C PRO A 174 27.42 32.86 -8.65
N SER A 175 26.92 33.82 -7.88
CA SER A 175 25.90 34.79 -8.30
C SER A 175 26.37 35.56 -9.53
N VAL A 176 25.67 35.40 -10.64
CA VAL A 176 25.74 36.33 -11.75
C VAL A 176 24.70 37.41 -11.51
N VAL A 177 25.20 38.63 -11.28
CA VAL A 177 24.42 39.86 -11.15
C VAL A 177 23.83 40.18 -12.52
N ALA A 178 22.52 40.30 -12.61
CA ALA A 178 21.83 40.89 -13.75
C ALA A 178 21.16 42.21 -13.35
N PRO A 179 21.17 43.25 -14.22
CA PRO A 179 20.87 44.61 -13.85
C PRO A 179 19.37 44.90 -13.76
N ALA A 180 19.09 45.92 -12.96
CA ALA A 180 17.79 46.50 -12.70
C ALA A 180 17.05 46.96 -13.99
N SER A 181 15.77 46.68 -14.08
CA SER A 181 14.87 47.28 -15.05
C SER A 181 13.64 47.88 -14.34
N THR A 182 13.51 49.11 -14.56
CA THR A 182 12.62 50.23 -14.27
C THR A 182 11.10 49.88 -14.24
N PRO A 183 10.29 50.52 -13.39
CA PRO A 183 8.84 50.34 -13.34
C PRO A 183 8.13 51.27 -14.35
N ALA A 184 7.02 50.79 -14.92
CA ALA A 184 6.10 51.61 -15.71
C ALA A 184 4.63 51.21 -15.45
N PRO A 185 3.64 52.03 -15.80
CA PRO A 185 2.75 52.68 -14.85
C PRO A 185 1.33 52.14 -14.84
N ALA A 186 0.58 52.56 -13.80
CA ALA A 186 -0.84 52.31 -13.59
C ALA A 186 -1.72 53.02 -14.64
N LYS A 187 -2.82 52.35 -15.01
CA LYS A 187 -4.09 52.91 -15.59
C LYS A 187 -5.10 51.75 -15.62
N LYS A 188 -6.36 51.87 -15.35
CA LYS A 188 -7.39 52.84 -14.96
C LYS A 188 -8.65 52.01 -14.74
N GLU A 189 -9.45 52.45 -13.83
CA GLU A 189 -10.82 52.00 -13.58
C GLU A 189 -11.66 52.00 -14.84
N GLY A 190 -12.60 51.07 -14.94
CA GLY A 190 -13.68 51.00 -15.91
C GLY A 190 -14.89 50.35 -15.25
N ASP A 191 -15.73 51.22 -14.74
CA ASP A 191 -17.13 51.07 -14.40
C ASP A 191 -17.95 50.41 -15.54
N GLY A 192 -18.95 49.58 -15.18
CA GLY A 192 -19.87 49.10 -16.21
C GLY A 192 -20.82 47.99 -15.76
N SER A 193 -21.80 48.34 -14.95
CA SER A 193 -23.23 47.98 -15.06
C SER A 193 -23.65 46.55 -15.47
N PHE A 194 -24.36 45.90 -14.58
CA PHE A 194 -25.28 44.78 -14.84
C PHE A 194 -26.52 45.22 -15.60
N PRO A 195 -27.14 44.39 -16.41
CA PRO A 195 -28.58 44.42 -16.62
C PRO A 195 -29.29 43.21 -16.01
N VAL A 196 -30.32 43.55 -15.30
CA VAL A 196 -31.43 42.85 -14.70
C VAL A 196 -32.21 42.04 -15.73
N ARG A 197 -32.61 40.80 -15.35
CA ARG A 197 -33.60 39.94 -16.01
C ARG A 197 -35.02 40.29 -15.54
N PRO A 198 -36.04 40.31 -16.38
CA PRO A 198 -37.40 39.90 -16.03
C PRO A 198 -38.08 39.03 -17.10
N PRO A 199 -39.33 38.61 -16.92
CA PRO A 199 -39.88 37.55 -16.03
C PRO A 199 -40.18 36.27 -16.79
#